data_654dea981e3d5d052b14029d2b6f2036
#
_entry.id   654dea981e3d5d052b14029d2b6f2036
#
_cell.length_a   1.000
_cell.length_b   1.000
_cell.length_c   1.000
_cell.angle_alpha   90.00
_cell.angle_beta   90.00
_cell.angle_gamma   90.00
#
_symmetry.space_group_name_H-M   'P 1'
#
loop_
_entity.id
_entity.type
_entity.pdbx_description
1 polymer ?
#
loop_
_entity_poly.entity_id
_entity_poly.type
_entity_poly.pdbx_seq_one_letter_code
_entity_poly.pdbx_strand_id
1 'polypeptide(L)'
;MSTIHSNEKGVLYYAVCASPPAQQAQDFVRLAKEGGWDVCILATPRATKFMNIPVLEQLSGHPVRSEYKTIGTADIWPKVTAMVIAPMTLNTTTKWAQGNADNLLLSQLCKGLGLGLPIVAAPCITDPYSRHSAFGRSLTLLRECGVHILYDPDNYPAPKVVPWEQILERLNQAAE
;
A
#
# COMPACT_ATOMS: atom_id res chain seq x y z
N MET A 1 -28.53 12.96 -11.08
CA MET A 1 -28.31 13.14 -9.63
C MET A 1 -27.06 12.35 -9.26
N SER A 2 -25.91 13.05 -9.16
CA SER A 2 -24.66 12.42 -8.70
C SER A 2 -24.80 12.11 -7.22
N THR A 3 -24.82 10.84 -6.88
CA THR A 3 -24.68 10.39 -5.50
C THR A 3 -23.28 10.78 -5.03
N ILE A 4 -23.19 11.83 -4.25
CA ILE A 4 -21.97 12.16 -3.50
C ILE A 4 -21.85 11.01 -2.48
N HIS A 5 -21.02 10.02 -2.78
CA HIS A 5 -20.57 9.07 -1.79
C HIS A 5 -19.66 9.88 -0.84
N SER A 6 -20.20 10.22 0.32
CA SER A 6 -19.37 10.74 1.42
C SER A 6 -18.29 9.71 1.70
N ASN A 7 -17.02 10.13 1.72
CA ASN A 7 -15.89 9.31 2.15
C ASN A 7 -16.02 9.05 3.66
N GLU A 8 -16.87 8.10 4.02
CA GLU A 8 -17.33 7.89 5.40
C GLU A 8 -16.25 7.21 6.28
N LYS A 9 -15.28 6.51 5.65
CA LYS A 9 -14.27 5.73 6.38
C LYS A 9 -12.96 6.47 6.64
N GLY A 10 -12.62 7.44 5.82
CA GLY A 10 -11.38 8.21 5.94
C GLY A 10 -10.50 8.16 4.70
N VAL A 11 -9.23 8.54 4.87
CA VAL A 11 -8.25 8.67 3.79
C VAL A 11 -7.27 7.50 3.84
N LEU A 12 -7.27 6.71 2.78
CA LEU A 12 -6.39 5.57 2.60
C LEU A 12 -5.18 5.95 1.73
N TYR A 13 -3.96 5.82 2.27
CA TYR A 13 -2.77 5.81 1.43
C TYR A 13 -2.48 4.37 0.98
N TYR A 14 -2.67 4.13 -0.32
CA TYR A 14 -2.43 2.85 -0.96
C TYR A 14 -1.06 2.82 -1.62
N ALA A 15 -0.13 2.07 -1.04
CA ALA A 15 1.25 1.95 -1.48
C ALA A 15 1.45 0.72 -2.38
N VAL A 16 2.13 0.91 -3.51
CA VAL A 16 2.34 -0.13 -4.54
C VAL A 16 3.82 -0.26 -4.88
N CYS A 17 4.35 -1.48 -4.74
CA CYS A 17 5.71 -1.82 -5.14
C CYS A 17 5.77 -2.41 -6.55
N ALA A 18 6.96 -2.40 -7.15
CA ALA A 18 7.25 -2.96 -8.47
C ALA A 18 7.20 -4.50 -8.46
N SER A 19 6.02 -5.04 -8.65
CA SER A 19 5.76 -6.48 -8.76
C SER A 19 4.62 -6.69 -9.78
N PRO A 20 4.53 -7.84 -10.47
CA PRO A 20 3.50 -8.08 -11.48
C PRO A 20 2.06 -7.75 -11.04
N PRO A 21 1.61 -8.04 -9.81
CA PRO A 21 0.26 -7.66 -9.37
C PRO A 21 0.00 -6.14 -9.29
N ALA A 22 1.03 -5.30 -9.38
CA ALA A 22 0.84 -3.84 -9.50
C ALA A 22 0.01 -3.46 -10.75
N GLN A 23 0.00 -4.30 -11.79
CA GLN A 23 -0.86 -4.12 -12.96
C GLN A 23 -2.37 -4.19 -12.63
N GLN A 24 -2.72 -4.78 -11.49
CA GLN A 24 -4.11 -4.94 -11.01
C GLN A 24 -4.45 -3.93 -9.91
N ALA A 25 -3.62 -2.92 -9.67
CA ALA A 25 -3.84 -1.93 -8.62
C ALA A 25 -5.21 -1.23 -8.71
N GLN A 26 -5.74 -1.03 -9.94
CA GLN A 26 -7.06 -0.46 -10.15
C GLN A 26 -8.20 -1.29 -9.53
N ASP A 27 -8.05 -2.60 -9.40
CA ASP A 27 -9.07 -3.46 -8.82
C ASP A 27 -9.22 -3.16 -7.33
N PHE A 28 -8.11 -3.04 -6.62
CA PHE A 28 -8.14 -2.63 -5.22
C PHE A 28 -8.65 -1.20 -5.02
N VAL A 29 -8.26 -0.26 -5.90
CA VAL A 29 -8.76 1.12 -5.82
C VAL A 29 -10.29 1.16 -5.96
N ARG A 30 -10.88 0.39 -6.88
CA ARG A 30 -12.33 0.29 -7.02
C ARG A 30 -12.99 -0.25 -5.75
N LEU A 31 -12.49 -1.39 -5.25
CA LEU A 31 -13.01 -2.01 -4.02
C LEU A 31 -12.95 -1.05 -2.82
N ALA A 32 -11.82 -0.37 -2.63
CA ALA A 32 -11.65 0.55 -1.51
C ALA A 32 -12.59 1.75 -1.62
N LYS A 33 -12.76 2.31 -2.81
CA LYS A 33 -13.68 3.43 -3.05
C LYS A 33 -15.14 3.03 -2.87
N GLU A 34 -15.55 1.88 -3.37
CA GLU A 34 -16.88 1.31 -3.14
C GLU A 34 -17.12 1.06 -1.65
N GLY A 35 -16.06 0.71 -0.92
CA GLY A 35 -16.05 0.57 0.53
C GLY A 35 -16.05 1.89 1.33
N GLY A 36 -16.07 3.05 0.67
CA GLY A 36 -16.17 4.37 1.32
C GLY A 36 -14.83 5.02 1.68
N TRP A 37 -13.70 4.54 1.14
CA TRP A 37 -12.40 5.14 1.34
C TRP A 37 -12.09 6.24 0.31
N ASP A 38 -11.46 7.33 0.75
CA ASP A 38 -10.78 8.27 -0.14
C ASP A 38 -9.35 7.78 -0.38
N VAL A 39 -9.04 7.37 -1.63
CA VAL A 39 -7.80 6.65 -1.93
C VAL A 39 -6.77 7.56 -2.58
N CYS A 40 -5.60 7.71 -1.94
CA CYS A 40 -4.42 8.36 -2.49
C CYS A 40 -3.33 7.32 -2.76
N ILE A 41 -2.78 7.27 -3.96
CA ILE A 41 -1.90 6.19 -4.41
C ILE A 41 -0.44 6.59 -4.36
N LEU A 42 0.34 5.85 -3.57
CA LEU A 42 1.80 5.91 -3.51
C LEU A 42 2.40 4.79 -4.36
N ALA A 43 3.36 5.09 -5.20
CA ALA A 43 4.09 4.09 -5.94
C ALA A 43 5.59 4.21 -5.67
N THR A 44 6.31 3.08 -5.66
CA THR A 44 7.76 3.20 -5.82
C THR A 44 8.08 3.72 -7.22
N PRO A 45 9.20 4.41 -7.46
CA PRO A 45 9.54 4.90 -8.80
C PRO A 45 9.51 3.80 -9.87
N ARG A 46 9.92 2.57 -9.51
CA ARG A 46 9.86 1.42 -10.42
C ARG A 46 8.43 0.91 -10.65
N ALA A 47 7.57 0.99 -9.66
CA ALA A 47 6.19 0.50 -9.76
C ALA A 47 5.39 1.25 -10.82
N THR A 48 5.69 2.53 -11.08
CA THR A 48 5.02 3.33 -12.12
C THR A 48 5.06 2.68 -13.50
N LYS A 49 6.06 1.84 -13.77
CA LYS A 49 6.20 1.10 -15.05
C LYS A 49 5.24 -0.09 -15.17
N PHE A 50 4.66 -0.54 -14.06
CA PHE A 50 3.71 -1.65 -14.00
C PHE A 50 2.25 -1.18 -13.94
N MET A 51 2.03 0.10 -13.69
CA MET A 51 0.72 0.65 -13.36
C MET A 51 0.17 1.48 -14.52
N ASN A 52 -1.14 1.47 -14.67
CA ASN A 52 -1.83 2.41 -15.57
C ASN A 52 -2.15 3.69 -14.80
N ILE A 53 -1.19 4.63 -14.76
CA ILE A 53 -1.30 5.87 -13.99
C ILE A 53 -2.54 6.67 -14.34
N PRO A 54 -2.86 6.97 -15.64
CA PRO A 54 -4.05 7.74 -15.99
C PRO A 54 -5.35 7.14 -15.46
N VAL A 55 -5.50 5.81 -15.55
CA VAL A 55 -6.69 5.11 -15.04
C VAL A 55 -6.77 5.22 -13.51
N LEU A 56 -5.64 5.06 -12.82
CA LEU A 56 -5.59 5.15 -11.36
C LEU A 56 -5.91 6.55 -10.85
N GLU A 57 -5.41 7.59 -11.52
CA GLU A 57 -5.72 8.98 -11.19
C GLU A 57 -7.19 9.32 -11.44
N GLN A 58 -7.77 8.81 -12.53
CA GLN A 58 -9.19 8.97 -12.81
C GLN A 58 -10.06 8.26 -11.76
N LEU A 59 -9.70 7.05 -11.36
CA LEU A 59 -10.45 6.28 -10.37
C LEU A 59 -10.36 6.89 -8.97
N SER A 60 -9.16 7.27 -8.55
CA SER A 60 -8.93 7.81 -7.20
C SER A 60 -9.40 9.26 -7.06
N GLY A 61 -9.35 10.04 -8.11
CA GLY A 61 -9.55 11.50 -8.09
C GLY A 61 -8.33 12.28 -7.57
N HIS A 62 -7.21 11.59 -7.38
CA HIS A 62 -5.96 12.17 -6.90
C HIS A 62 -4.79 11.79 -7.82
N PRO A 63 -3.74 12.65 -7.93
CA PRO A 63 -2.54 12.27 -8.66
C PRO A 63 -1.81 11.11 -7.98
N VAL A 64 -1.28 10.17 -8.75
CA VAL A 64 -0.38 9.14 -8.24
C VAL A 64 0.99 9.76 -7.93
N ARG A 65 1.54 9.48 -6.76
CA ARG A 65 2.82 10.03 -6.32
C ARG A 65 3.87 8.94 -6.16
N SER A 66 5.03 9.17 -6.76
CA SER A 66 6.20 8.29 -6.66
C SER A 66 7.47 9.02 -6.19
N GLU A 67 7.45 10.36 -6.21
CA GLU A 67 8.57 11.21 -5.85
C GLU A 67 8.18 12.29 -4.85
N TYR A 68 9.16 12.81 -4.13
CA TYR A 68 8.96 13.94 -3.24
C TYR A 68 8.51 15.17 -4.03
N LYS A 69 7.72 16.00 -3.39
CA LYS A 69 7.35 17.31 -3.92
C LYS A 69 8.56 18.23 -4.01
N THR A 70 8.50 19.18 -4.92
CA THR A 70 9.42 20.32 -4.92
C THR A 70 9.21 21.13 -3.63
N ILE A 71 10.29 21.61 -3.04
CA ILE A 71 10.26 22.46 -1.85
C ILE A 71 9.35 23.67 -2.09
N GLY A 72 8.47 23.97 -1.14
CA GLY A 72 7.52 25.07 -1.22
C GLY A 72 6.18 24.74 -1.91
N THR A 73 6.00 23.51 -2.41
CA THR A 73 4.72 23.06 -2.97
C THR A 73 3.77 22.66 -1.85
N ALA A 74 2.52 23.14 -1.88
CA ALA A 74 1.48 22.75 -0.91
C ALA A 74 1.18 21.25 -0.95
N ASP A 75 0.72 20.68 0.16
CA ASP A 75 0.23 19.32 0.18
C ASP A 75 -1.15 19.26 -0.48
N ILE A 76 -1.25 18.43 -1.54
CA ILE A 76 -2.47 18.30 -2.33
C ILE A 76 -3.32 17.09 -1.89
N TRP A 77 -2.78 16.27 -1.00
CA TRP A 77 -3.49 15.11 -0.47
C TRP A 77 -4.10 15.40 0.89
N PRO A 78 -5.28 14.86 1.18
CA PRO A 78 -5.87 14.93 2.50
C PRO A 78 -5.04 14.12 3.51
N LYS A 79 -5.26 14.40 4.81
CA LYS A 79 -4.54 13.74 5.90
C LYS A 79 -4.88 12.25 5.95
N VAL A 80 -3.86 11.40 5.90
CA VAL A 80 -3.99 9.94 5.97
C VAL A 80 -4.58 9.47 7.29
N THR A 81 -5.47 8.48 7.23
CA THR A 81 -6.06 7.81 8.41
C THR A 81 -5.76 6.32 8.47
N ALA A 82 -5.41 5.71 7.35
CA ALA A 82 -5.02 4.30 7.26
C ALA A 82 -4.11 4.05 6.06
N MET A 83 -3.39 2.95 6.05
CA MET A 83 -2.49 2.62 4.96
C MET A 83 -2.61 1.15 4.53
N VAL A 84 -2.43 0.91 3.24
CA VAL A 84 -2.26 -0.44 2.66
C VAL A 84 -1.02 -0.44 1.81
N ILE A 85 -0.21 -1.48 1.90
CA ILE A 85 0.86 -1.77 0.94
C ILE A 85 0.67 -3.14 0.31
N ALA A 86 0.35 -3.15 -0.99
CA ALA A 86 0.09 -4.35 -1.77
C ALA A 86 0.22 -4.08 -3.29
N PRO A 87 1.02 -4.82 -4.03
CA PRO A 87 1.97 -5.83 -3.56
C PRO A 87 3.16 -5.21 -2.84
N MET A 88 3.72 -5.91 -1.85
CA MET A 88 4.94 -5.50 -1.17
C MET A 88 6.10 -6.42 -1.57
N THR A 89 7.23 -5.83 -2.00
CA THR A 89 8.44 -6.56 -2.39
C THR A 89 9.39 -6.83 -1.22
N LEU A 90 10.33 -7.77 -1.40
CA LEU A 90 11.40 -8.03 -0.42
C LEU A 90 12.18 -6.74 -0.09
N ASN A 91 12.59 -5.98 -1.11
CA ASN A 91 13.35 -4.75 -0.91
C ASN A 91 12.63 -3.75 0.00
N THR A 92 11.34 -3.51 -0.26
CA THR A 92 10.53 -2.60 0.58
C THR A 92 10.30 -3.18 1.97
N THR A 93 10.03 -4.48 2.09
CA THR A 93 9.83 -5.15 3.37
C THR A 93 11.04 -4.97 4.28
N THR A 94 12.23 -5.27 3.78
CA THR A 94 13.46 -5.21 4.58
C THR A 94 13.86 -3.78 4.91
N LYS A 95 13.74 -2.86 3.97
CA LYS A 95 14.03 -1.43 4.20
C LYS A 95 13.09 -0.82 5.23
N TRP A 96 11.79 -1.06 5.10
CA TRP A 96 10.79 -0.53 6.01
C TRP A 96 10.98 -1.04 7.43
N ALA A 97 11.18 -2.36 7.59
CA ALA A 97 11.45 -2.97 8.89
C ALA A 97 12.68 -2.39 9.60
N GLN A 98 13.67 -1.93 8.84
CA GLN A 98 14.88 -1.30 9.37
C GLN A 98 14.78 0.24 9.50
N GLY A 99 13.65 0.84 9.15
CA GLY A 99 13.47 2.29 9.20
C GLY A 99 14.15 3.07 8.07
N ASN A 100 14.49 2.40 6.97
CA ASN A 100 15.02 3.09 5.79
C ASN A 100 13.91 3.83 5.04
N ALA A 101 14.07 5.13 4.85
CA ALA A 101 13.11 6.03 4.22
C ALA A 101 13.73 6.74 3.01
N ASP A 102 14.35 5.97 2.11
CA ASP A 102 15.13 6.49 0.97
C ASP A 102 14.28 6.82 -0.27
N ASN A 103 12.97 6.66 -0.19
CA ASN A 103 12.02 7.14 -1.19
C ASN A 103 10.70 7.60 -0.52
N LEU A 104 9.83 8.25 -1.28
CA LEU A 104 8.58 8.80 -0.76
C LEU A 104 7.71 7.73 -0.10
N LEU A 105 7.53 6.55 -0.75
CA LEU A 105 6.69 5.46 -0.24
C LEU A 105 7.20 4.98 1.12
N LEU A 106 8.48 4.67 1.25
CA LEU A 106 9.10 4.24 2.51
C LEU A 106 8.99 5.31 3.59
N SER A 107 9.21 6.57 3.23
CA SER A 107 9.04 7.71 4.15
C SER A 107 7.62 7.76 4.72
N GLN A 108 6.59 7.59 3.88
CA GLN A 108 5.20 7.60 4.35
C GLN A 108 4.87 6.36 5.20
N LEU A 109 5.40 5.18 4.86
CA LEU A 109 5.22 3.97 5.69
C LEU A 109 5.88 4.10 7.06
N CYS A 110 7.12 4.61 7.13
CA CYS A 110 7.79 4.88 8.41
C CYS A 110 7.02 5.90 9.26
N LYS A 111 6.52 6.97 8.62
CA LYS A 111 5.69 7.98 9.29
C LYS A 111 4.38 7.38 9.79
N GLY A 112 3.73 6.52 8.99
CA GLY A 112 2.48 5.85 9.37
C GLY A 112 2.64 4.98 10.62
N LEU A 113 3.75 4.23 10.72
CA LEU A 113 4.09 3.48 11.94
C LEU A 113 4.26 4.41 13.15
N GLY A 114 5.02 5.48 12.99
CA GLY A 114 5.25 6.45 14.08
C GLY A 114 3.98 7.16 14.54
N LEU A 115 2.98 7.29 13.68
CA LEU A 115 1.67 7.86 14.01
C LEU A 115 0.68 6.83 14.58
N GLY A 116 1.05 5.54 14.63
CA GLY A 116 0.15 4.47 15.08
C GLY A 116 -1.04 4.23 14.15
N LEU A 117 -0.90 4.51 12.86
CA LEU A 117 -2.00 4.28 11.91
C LEU A 117 -2.27 2.78 11.72
N PRO A 118 -3.52 2.37 11.46
CA PRO A 118 -3.82 1.03 10.99
C PRO A 118 -3.16 0.80 9.63
N ILE A 119 -2.32 -0.23 9.53
CA ILE A 119 -1.58 -0.56 8.30
C ILE A 119 -1.73 -2.03 7.99
N VAL A 120 -2.14 -2.34 6.75
CA VAL A 120 -2.19 -3.70 6.22
C VAL A 120 -1.13 -3.85 5.12
N ALA A 121 -0.34 -4.91 5.19
CA ALA A 121 0.70 -5.20 4.21
C ALA A 121 0.54 -6.61 3.62
N ALA A 122 0.61 -6.70 2.29
CA ALA A 122 0.53 -7.96 1.56
C ALA A 122 1.81 -8.20 0.74
N PRO A 123 2.78 -8.94 1.28
CA PRO A 123 3.95 -9.36 0.53
C PRO A 123 3.56 -10.24 -0.66
N CYS A 124 4.14 -9.94 -1.82
CA CYS A 124 4.03 -10.75 -3.03
C CYS A 124 5.42 -10.97 -3.60
N ILE A 125 6.09 -12.00 -3.13
CA ILE A 125 7.47 -12.34 -3.46
C ILE A 125 7.58 -13.83 -3.81
N THR A 126 8.50 -14.15 -4.72
CA THR A 126 8.74 -15.54 -5.13
C THR A 126 9.48 -16.31 -4.06
N ASP A 127 9.32 -17.64 -4.08
CA ASP A 127 9.87 -18.56 -3.08
C ASP A 127 11.39 -18.36 -2.80
N PRO A 128 12.28 -18.19 -3.79
CA PRO A 128 13.69 -17.95 -3.50
C PRO A 128 13.94 -16.70 -2.63
N TYR A 129 13.20 -15.63 -2.85
CA TYR A 129 13.32 -14.43 -2.04
C TYR A 129 12.73 -14.60 -0.64
N SER A 130 11.64 -15.37 -0.50
CA SER A 130 11.01 -15.62 0.81
C SER A 130 11.89 -16.42 1.75
N ARG A 131 12.80 -17.23 1.20
CA ARG A 131 13.79 -18.01 1.96
C ARG A 131 14.96 -17.18 2.51
N HIS A 132 15.11 -15.94 2.06
CA HIS A 132 16.14 -15.08 2.61
C HIS A 132 15.81 -14.74 4.07
N SER A 133 16.76 -14.99 4.97
CA SER A 133 16.55 -14.84 6.43
C SER A 133 16.09 -13.44 6.85
N ALA A 134 16.45 -12.40 6.09
CA ALA A 134 16.00 -11.04 6.36
C ALA A 134 14.48 -10.88 6.15
N PHE A 135 13.86 -11.66 5.25
CA PHE A 135 12.42 -11.54 4.99
C PHE A 135 11.60 -11.92 6.22
N GLY A 136 11.80 -13.12 6.76
CA GLY A 136 11.06 -13.59 7.94
C GLY A 136 11.27 -12.70 9.16
N ARG A 137 12.52 -12.28 9.41
CA ARG A 137 12.85 -11.33 10.50
C ARG A 137 12.14 -9.99 10.32
N SER A 138 12.11 -9.48 9.09
CA SER A 138 11.43 -8.22 8.79
C SER A 138 9.92 -8.31 9.00
N LEU A 139 9.28 -9.40 8.58
CA LEU A 139 7.86 -9.61 8.84
C LEU A 139 7.54 -9.68 10.34
N THR A 140 8.38 -10.37 11.12
CA THR A 140 8.23 -10.42 12.58
C THR A 140 8.31 -9.03 13.17
N LEU A 141 9.34 -8.26 12.83
CA LEU A 141 9.53 -6.90 13.33
C LEU A 141 8.36 -5.97 12.95
N LEU A 142 7.88 -6.04 11.71
CA LEU A 142 6.72 -5.25 11.28
C LEU A 142 5.44 -5.62 12.04
N ARG A 143 5.21 -6.91 12.32
CA ARG A 143 4.08 -7.35 13.16
C ARG A 143 4.19 -6.82 14.58
N GLU A 144 5.38 -6.86 15.18
CA GLU A 144 5.64 -6.28 16.50
C GLU A 144 5.38 -4.76 16.53
N CYS A 145 5.59 -4.08 15.42
CA CYS A 145 5.23 -2.66 15.23
C CYS A 145 3.74 -2.42 14.95
N GLY A 146 2.90 -3.47 14.94
CA GLY A 146 1.46 -3.34 14.73
C GLY A 146 0.98 -3.44 13.29
N VAL A 147 1.84 -3.80 12.34
CA VAL A 147 1.42 -4.00 10.94
C VAL A 147 0.67 -5.33 10.80
N HIS A 148 -0.51 -5.28 10.20
CA HIS A 148 -1.27 -6.47 9.82
C HIS A 148 -0.71 -7.07 8.53
N ILE A 149 0.04 -8.18 8.64
CA ILE A 149 0.64 -8.84 7.47
C ILE A 149 -0.29 -9.93 6.96
N LEU A 150 -0.68 -9.83 5.69
CA LEU A 150 -1.37 -10.88 4.94
C LEU A 150 -0.37 -11.55 3.99
N TYR A 151 0.17 -12.68 4.39
CA TYR A 151 1.13 -13.46 3.60
C TYR A 151 0.76 -14.94 3.66
N ASP A 152 0.27 -15.44 2.54
CA ASP A 152 -0.19 -16.83 2.35
C ASP A 152 0.22 -17.30 0.94
N PRO A 153 1.49 -17.71 0.78
CA PRO A 153 2.02 -18.09 -0.53
C PRO A 153 1.42 -19.39 -1.09
N ASP A 154 0.80 -20.21 -0.24
CA ASP A 154 0.17 -21.46 -0.68
C ASP A 154 -1.13 -21.18 -1.44
N ASN A 155 -1.95 -20.26 -0.95
CA ASN A 155 -3.20 -19.87 -1.58
C ASN A 155 -3.02 -18.70 -2.57
N TYR A 156 -2.06 -17.82 -2.32
CA TYR A 156 -1.75 -16.65 -3.16
C TYR A 156 -0.28 -16.65 -3.60
N PRO A 157 0.12 -17.64 -4.44
CA PRO A 157 1.52 -17.73 -4.86
C PRO A 157 1.92 -16.57 -5.77
N ALA A 158 3.07 -15.97 -5.48
CA ALA A 158 3.65 -14.96 -6.36
C ALA A 158 4.01 -15.58 -7.73
N PRO A 159 3.87 -14.83 -8.83
CA PRO A 159 3.44 -13.43 -8.92
C PRO A 159 1.94 -13.24 -9.23
N LYS A 160 1.09 -14.20 -8.90
CA LYS A 160 -0.24 -14.30 -9.51
C LYS A 160 -1.27 -13.36 -8.91
N VAL A 161 -1.62 -13.52 -7.65
CA VAL A 161 -2.80 -12.85 -7.09
C VAL A 161 -2.51 -12.30 -5.72
N VAL A 162 -2.98 -11.10 -5.50
CA VAL A 162 -3.05 -10.47 -4.17
C VAL A 162 -4.49 -10.60 -3.67
N PRO A 163 -4.72 -10.95 -2.41
CA PRO A 163 -6.07 -11.14 -1.86
C PRO A 163 -6.76 -9.79 -1.57
N TRP A 164 -7.19 -9.08 -2.61
CA TRP A 164 -7.71 -7.70 -2.53
C TRP A 164 -8.86 -7.55 -1.54
N GLU A 165 -9.83 -8.46 -1.58
CA GLU A 165 -11.00 -8.44 -0.68
C GLU A 165 -10.59 -8.66 0.78
N GLN A 166 -9.69 -9.60 1.04
CA GLN A 166 -9.19 -9.87 2.39
C GLN A 166 -8.36 -8.71 2.95
N ILE A 167 -7.61 -8.02 2.07
CA ILE A 167 -6.87 -6.81 2.45
C ILE A 167 -7.85 -5.73 2.90
N LEU A 168 -8.90 -5.47 2.12
CA LEU A 168 -9.91 -4.46 2.46
C LEU A 168 -10.66 -4.83 3.74
N GLU A 169 -11.05 -6.10 3.90
CA GLU A 169 -11.68 -6.59 5.13
C GLU A 169 -10.79 -6.37 6.35
N ARG A 170 -9.53 -6.77 6.26
CA ARG A 170 -8.56 -6.56 7.34
C ARG A 170 -8.35 -5.09 7.66
N LEU A 171 -8.28 -4.24 6.63
CA LEU A 171 -8.16 -2.79 6.81
C LEU A 171 -9.37 -2.23 7.58
N ASN A 172 -10.58 -2.62 7.19
CA ASN A 172 -11.80 -2.17 7.85
C ASN A 172 -11.81 -2.57 9.33
N GLN A 173 -11.43 -3.81 9.65
CA GLN A 173 -11.31 -4.29 11.03
C GLN A 173 -10.25 -3.53 11.84
N ALA A 174 -9.13 -3.19 11.21
CA ALA A 174 -8.03 -2.49 11.88
C ALA A 174 -8.30 -0.99 12.08
N ALA A 175 -9.22 -0.42 11.32
CA ALA A 175 -9.57 1.00 11.36
C ALA A 175 -10.78 1.31 12.29
N GLU A 176 -11.45 0.27 12.83
CA GLU A 176 -12.49 0.39 13.87
C GLU A 176 -11.88 0.72 15.23
#